data_d977c8894de40025f4acec77e077a731
#
_entry.id   d977c8894de40025f4acec77e077a731
#
_cell.length_a   1.000
_cell.length_b   1.000
_cell.length_c   1.000
_cell.angle_alpha   90.00
_cell.angle_beta   90.00
_cell.angle_gamma   90.00
#
_symmetry.space_group_name_H-M   'P 1'
#
loop_
_entity.id
_entity.type
_entity.pdbx_description
1 polymer ?
#
loop_
_entity_poly.entity_id
_entity_poly.type
_entity_poly.pdbx_seq_one_letter_code
_entity_poly.pdbx_strand_id
1 'polypeptide(L)'
;MNKLKIIKYILISFLIAIIILVMLIYIYEKDLFNAYRLLNENKIDVIPEENKKINFNPTDKKGEEIFVEVLYEGLTIDELAAKLNKSLKSNLKGTGNLFAKYSIEYEVDPYVAVSISLLETGCKWGCSRLVRECNNVGGIKGSPGCFGGSFRKFDTLEEGIESFIKLLSNGYYKKGLTTPELMEKKYAGGSNTWAMKVNNYLNQVKGA
;
A
#
# COMPACT_ATOMS: atom_id res chain seq x y z
N MET A 1 -51.97 -5.69 -38.64
CA MET A 1 -51.32 -5.52 -37.33
C MET A 1 -51.22 -4.03 -37.07
N ASN A 2 -51.70 -3.54 -35.92
CA ASN A 2 -51.82 -2.09 -35.65
C ASN A 2 -50.40 -1.49 -35.46
N LYS A 3 -50.06 -0.39 -36.16
CA LYS A 3 -48.73 0.26 -36.13
C LYS A 3 -48.21 0.45 -34.69
N LEU A 4 -49.13 0.72 -33.76
CA LEU A 4 -48.80 0.91 -32.34
C LEU A 4 -48.25 -0.38 -31.68
N LYS A 5 -48.76 -1.57 -32.05
CA LYS A 5 -48.25 -2.86 -31.57
C LYS A 5 -46.85 -3.15 -32.09
N ILE A 6 -46.58 -2.83 -33.35
CA ILE A 6 -45.25 -3.00 -33.94
C ILE A 6 -44.21 -2.14 -33.23
N ILE A 7 -44.53 -0.86 -32.98
CA ILE A 7 -43.64 0.06 -32.25
C ILE A 7 -43.34 -0.47 -30.83
N LYS A 8 -44.39 -0.97 -30.14
CA LYS A 8 -44.21 -1.55 -28.80
C LYS A 8 -43.26 -2.76 -28.79
N TYR A 9 -43.37 -3.67 -29.78
CA TYR A 9 -42.45 -4.81 -29.88
C TYR A 9 -41.02 -4.40 -30.20
N ILE A 10 -40.82 -3.38 -31.04
CA ILE A 10 -39.48 -2.82 -31.33
C ILE A 10 -38.85 -2.21 -30.07
N LEU A 11 -39.62 -1.44 -29.31
CA LEU A 11 -39.12 -0.83 -28.04
C LEU A 11 -38.76 -1.90 -27.00
N ILE A 12 -39.58 -2.96 -26.86
CA ILE A 12 -39.30 -4.07 -25.95
C ILE A 12 -38.02 -4.81 -26.37
N SER A 13 -37.88 -5.10 -27.67
CA SER A 13 -36.67 -5.76 -28.20
C SER A 13 -35.43 -4.92 -27.97
N PHE A 14 -35.50 -3.61 -28.15
CA PHE A 14 -34.38 -2.70 -27.89
C PHE A 14 -34.02 -2.63 -26.40
N LEU A 15 -35.03 -2.64 -25.51
CA LEU A 15 -34.82 -2.69 -24.08
C LEU A 15 -34.11 -3.98 -23.64
N ILE A 16 -34.54 -5.12 -24.18
CA ILE A 16 -33.92 -6.42 -23.92
C ILE A 16 -32.46 -6.43 -24.38
N ALA A 17 -32.17 -5.88 -25.56
CA ALA A 17 -30.83 -5.80 -26.09
C ALA A 17 -29.90 -4.95 -25.19
N ILE A 18 -30.40 -3.83 -24.64
CA ILE A 18 -29.66 -3.00 -23.69
C ILE A 18 -29.37 -3.78 -22.40
N ILE A 19 -30.35 -4.50 -21.86
CA ILE A 19 -30.17 -5.31 -20.64
C ILE A 19 -29.09 -6.37 -20.85
N ILE A 20 -29.13 -7.07 -22.00
CA ILE A 20 -28.13 -8.09 -22.37
C ILE A 20 -26.75 -7.44 -22.47
N LEU A 21 -26.63 -6.27 -23.09
CA LEU A 21 -25.33 -5.56 -23.21
C LEU A 21 -24.77 -5.18 -21.84
N VAL A 22 -25.61 -4.65 -20.95
CA VAL A 22 -25.20 -4.29 -19.59
C VAL A 22 -24.74 -5.53 -18.80
N MET A 23 -25.47 -6.67 -18.94
CA MET A 23 -25.07 -7.93 -18.32
C MET A 23 -23.72 -8.44 -18.86
N LEU A 24 -23.49 -8.34 -20.17
CA LEU A 24 -22.21 -8.74 -20.77
C LEU A 24 -21.05 -7.86 -20.30
N ILE A 25 -21.25 -6.54 -20.18
CA ILE A 25 -20.25 -5.61 -19.63
C ILE A 25 -19.95 -6.00 -18.18
N TYR A 26 -20.96 -6.26 -17.36
CA TYR A 26 -20.78 -6.65 -15.96
C TYR A 26 -20.00 -7.98 -15.81
N ILE A 27 -20.29 -8.97 -16.66
CA ILE A 27 -19.57 -10.25 -16.69
C ILE A 27 -18.11 -10.02 -17.08
N TYR A 28 -17.89 -9.23 -18.15
CA TYR A 28 -16.52 -8.90 -18.61
C TYR A 28 -15.70 -8.17 -17.55
N GLU A 29 -16.27 -7.19 -16.85
CA GLU A 29 -15.60 -6.50 -15.75
C GLU A 29 -15.27 -7.45 -14.58
N LYS A 30 -16.20 -8.37 -14.26
CA LYS A 30 -15.97 -9.38 -13.22
C LYS A 30 -14.87 -10.36 -13.60
N ASP A 31 -14.84 -10.82 -14.85
CA ASP A 31 -13.80 -11.74 -15.34
C ASP A 31 -12.43 -11.03 -15.42
N LEU A 32 -12.40 -9.77 -15.85
CA LEU A 32 -11.20 -8.94 -15.87
C LEU A 32 -10.70 -8.71 -14.44
N PHE A 33 -11.57 -8.42 -13.50
CA PHE A 33 -11.24 -8.26 -12.09
C PHE A 33 -10.70 -9.56 -11.48
N ASN A 34 -11.30 -10.71 -11.79
CA ASN A 34 -10.83 -12.02 -11.34
C ASN A 34 -9.48 -12.38 -11.97
N ALA A 35 -9.28 -12.12 -13.26
CA ALA A 35 -8.00 -12.32 -13.93
C ALA A 35 -6.91 -11.43 -13.35
N TYR A 36 -7.22 -10.16 -13.08
CA TYR A 36 -6.31 -9.24 -12.41
C TYR A 36 -5.97 -9.67 -10.97
N ARG A 37 -6.97 -10.17 -10.25
CA ARG A 37 -6.79 -10.74 -8.91
C ARG A 37 -5.90 -11.97 -8.93
N LEU A 38 -6.12 -12.92 -9.85
CA LEU A 38 -5.28 -14.12 -10.01
C LEU A 38 -3.84 -13.78 -10.43
N LEU A 39 -3.65 -12.76 -11.28
CA LEU A 39 -2.32 -12.27 -11.65
C LEU A 39 -1.60 -11.61 -10.47
N ASN A 40 -2.32 -10.97 -9.56
CA ASN A 40 -1.74 -10.39 -8.36
C ASN A 40 -1.59 -11.42 -7.23
N GLU A 41 -2.52 -12.37 -7.06
CA GLU A 41 -2.38 -13.49 -6.13
C GLU A 41 -1.15 -14.34 -6.50
N ASN A 42 -0.92 -14.62 -7.79
CA ASN A 42 0.31 -15.29 -8.25
C ASN A 42 1.59 -14.43 -8.11
N LYS A 43 1.49 -13.12 -7.88
CA LYS A 43 2.62 -12.26 -7.52
C LYS A 43 2.86 -12.17 -6.01
N ILE A 44 1.84 -12.46 -5.20
CA ILE A 44 1.92 -12.45 -3.73
C ILE A 44 2.29 -13.85 -3.22
N ASP A 45 1.95 -14.92 -3.96
CA ASP A 45 2.28 -16.31 -3.61
C ASP A 45 3.71 -16.73 -3.95
N VAL A 46 4.54 -15.82 -4.45
CA VAL A 46 5.97 -16.08 -4.56
C VAL A 46 6.71 -15.33 -3.44
N ILE A 47 6.37 -15.65 -2.19
CA ILE A 47 7.44 -16.00 -1.27
C ILE A 47 7.70 -17.48 -1.61
N PRO A 48 8.70 -17.82 -2.39
CA PRO A 48 9.02 -19.22 -2.64
C PRO A 48 9.28 -19.84 -1.27
N GLU A 49 8.69 -20.99 -0.99
CA GLU A 49 9.06 -21.83 0.16
C GLU A 49 10.57 -22.14 0.18
N GLU A 50 11.25 -21.84 -0.90
CA GLU A 50 12.68 -21.93 -1.12
C GLU A 50 13.50 -20.83 -0.42
N ASN A 51 12.89 -19.76 0.09
CA ASN A 51 13.53 -18.74 0.95
C ASN A 51 13.55 -19.13 2.43
N LYS A 52 13.18 -20.35 2.75
CA LYS A 52 13.49 -20.94 4.04
C LYS A 52 14.97 -21.29 4.08
N LYS A 53 15.75 -20.39 4.70
CA LYS A 53 17.11 -20.65 5.18
C LYS A 53 18.14 -20.80 4.07
N ILE A 54 18.57 -19.69 3.48
CA ILE A 54 19.88 -19.65 2.84
C ILE A 54 20.91 -19.75 3.98
N ASN A 55 21.55 -20.91 4.06
CA ASN A 55 22.67 -21.13 4.94
C ASN A 55 23.87 -20.36 4.39
N PHE A 56 23.99 -19.08 4.74
CA PHE A 56 25.21 -18.34 4.52
C PHE A 56 26.11 -18.69 5.71
N ASN A 57 27.21 -19.35 5.44
CA ASN A 57 28.21 -19.69 6.44
C ASN A 57 29.40 -18.71 6.41
N PRO A 58 29.28 -17.51 6.97
CA PRO A 58 30.43 -16.79 7.45
C PRO A 58 30.66 -17.30 8.88
N THR A 59 31.61 -18.19 9.03
CA THR A 59 32.13 -18.52 10.36
C THR A 59 32.68 -17.24 10.98
N ASP A 60 32.07 -16.81 12.09
CA ASP A 60 32.73 -15.90 12.98
C ASP A 60 33.97 -16.61 13.58
N LYS A 61 34.84 -15.89 14.24
CA LYS A 61 36.07 -16.45 14.83
C LYS A 61 35.81 -17.51 15.91
N LYS A 62 34.55 -17.89 16.18
CA LYS A 62 34.10 -18.91 17.17
C LYS A 62 33.42 -20.13 16.54
N GLY A 63 33.18 -20.15 15.21
CA GLY A 63 32.56 -21.28 14.55
C GLY A 63 31.05 -21.46 14.77
N GLU A 64 30.35 -20.42 15.26
CA GLU A 64 28.88 -20.43 15.34
C GLU A 64 28.27 -20.11 13.97
N GLU A 65 27.30 -20.92 13.53
CA GLU A 65 26.55 -20.66 12.32
C GLU A 65 25.60 -19.47 12.53
N ILE A 66 25.79 -18.40 11.75
CA ILE A 66 24.90 -17.24 11.78
C ILE A 66 23.75 -17.49 10.80
N PHE A 67 22.54 -17.67 11.31
CA PHE A 67 21.33 -17.75 10.49
C PHE A 67 20.83 -16.35 10.19
N VAL A 68 20.89 -15.94 8.91
CA VAL A 68 20.35 -14.67 8.45
C VAL A 68 18.96 -14.93 7.87
N GLU A 69 17.93 -14.41 8.52
CA GLU A 69 16.55 -14.54 8.04
C GLU A 69 16.29 -13.51 6.94
N VAL A 70 15.97 -14.01 5.74
CA VAL A 70 15.56 -13.16 4.60
C VAL A 70 14.05 -13.00 4.66
N LEU A 71 13.58 -11.76 4.80
CA LEU A 71 12.18 -11.48 5.09
C LEU A 71 11.43 -10.78 3.96
N TYR A 72 12.10 -10.06 3.08
CA TYR A 72 11.43 -9.27 2.04
C TYR A 72 12.30 -9.09 0.80
N GLU A 73 11.82 -9.54 -0.37
CA GLU A 73 12.52 -9.40 -1.68
C GLU A 73 14.01 -9.81 -1.62
N GLY A 74 14.34 -10.87 -0.88
CA GLY A 74 15.73 -11.33 -0.71
C GLY A 74 16.59 -10.50 0.24
N LEU A 75 16.00 -9.53 0.94
CA LEU A 75 16.69 -8.68 1.91
C LEU A 75 16.42 -9.14 3.35
N THR A 76 17.43 -9.02 4.19
CA THR A 76 17.24 -9.07 5.65
C THR A 76 16.51 -7.80 6.10
N ILE A 77 15.98 -7.81 7.33
CA ILE A 77 15.32 -6.64 7.89
C ILE A 77 16.26 -5.42 7.97
N ASP A 78 17.54 -5.65 8.27
CA ASP A 78 18.53 -4.57 8.36
C ASP A 78 18.88 -4.00 6.98
N GLU A 79 19.02 -4.83 5.96
CA GLU A 79 19.26 -4.39 4.59
C GLU A 79 18.06 -3.63 4.04
N LEU A 80 16.83 -4.11 4.30
CA LEU A 80 15.61 -3.40 3.95
C LEU A 80 15.54 -2.04 4.67
N ALA A 81 15.81 -2.00 5.98
CA ALA A 81 15.85 -0.78 6.77
C ALA A 81 16.89 0.22 6.23
N ALA A 82 18.09 -0.26 5.88
CA ALA A 82 19.13 0.56 5.28
C ALA A 82 18.71 1.14 3.93
N LYS A 83 18.06 0.33 3.09
CA LYS A 83 17.52 0.75 1.80
C LYS A 83 16.43 1.83 1.98
N LEU A 84 15.46 1.62 2.85
CA LEU A 84 14.41 2.60 3.14
C LEU A 84 14.97 3.92 3.68
N ASN A 85 15.99 3.85 4.53
CA ASN A 85 16.66 5.03 5.13
C ASN A 85 17.30 5.96 4.09
N LYS A 86 17.66 5.48 2.91
CA LYS A 86 18.20 6.33 1.85
C LYS A 86 17.19 7.40 1.40
N SER A 87 15.91 7.09 1.45
CA SER A 87 14.82 8.00 1.07
C SER A 87 14.23 8.80 2.24
N LEU A 88 14.36 8.31 3.47
CA LEU A 88 13.83 8.94 4.68
C LEU A 88 14.75 10.08 5.14
N LYS A 89 14.20 11.30 5.21
CA LYS A 89 14.93 12.52 5.54
C LYS A 89 14.28 13.26 6.71
N SER A 90 14.95 14.31 7.19
CA SER A 90 14.45 15.17 8.27
C SER A 90 14.03 14.33 9.50
N ASN A 91 12.85 14.55 10.07
CA ASN A 91 12.37 13.81 11.25
C ASN A 91 12.18 12.30 11.04
N LEU A 92 12.10 11.83 9.77
CA LEU A 92 12.02 10.40 9.47
C LEU A 92 13.39 9.75 9.21
N LYS A 93 14.50 10.53 9.28
CA LYS A 93 15.84 9.97 9.10
C LYS A 93 16.13 8.91 10.17
N GLY A 94 16.55 7.72 9.73
CA GLY A 94 16.91 6.62 10.63
C GLY A 94 15.74 5.73 11.05
N THR A 95 14.50 6.01 10.61
CA THR A 95 13.32 5.20 10.97
C THR A 95 13.04 4.04 10.03
N GLY A 96 13.95 3.73 9.10
CA GLY A 96 13.78 2.62 8.15
C GLY A 96 13.56 1.27 8.82
N ASN A 97 14.19 1.03 9.98
CA ASN A 97 13.97 -0.16 10.78
C ASN A 97 12.52 -0.28 11.30
N LEU A 98 11.90 0.84 11.70
CA LEU A 98 10.50 0.85 12.15
C LEU A 98 9.56 0.59 10.99
N PHE A 99 9.79 1.23 9.83
CA PHE A 99 9.00 0.96 8.63
C PHE A 99 9.17 -0.49 8.17
N ALA A 100 10.39 -1.04 8.13
CA ALA A 100 10.64 -2.43 7.76
C ALA A 100 9.94 -3.40 8.72
N LYS A 101 10.20 -3.27 10.02
CA LYS A 101 9.62 -4.12 11.08
C LYS A 101 8.09 -4.18 10.99
N TYR A 102 7.44 -3.02 11.08
CA TYR A 102 5.98 -2.98 11.12
C TYR A 102 5.32 -3.33 9.79
N SER A 103 5.98 -3.01 8.66
CA SER A 103 5.44 -3.42 7.35
C SER A 103 5.42 -4.93 7.20
N ILE A 104 6.47 -5.63 7.63
CA ILE A 104 6.51 -7.10 7.63
C ILE A 104 5.50 -7.66 8.62
N GLU A 105 5.45 -7.14 9.85
CA GLU A 105 4.54 -7.59 10.90
C GLU A 105 3.07 -7.48 10.50
N TYR A 106 2.69 -6.42 9.78
CA TYR A 106 1.30 -6.15 9.37
C TYR A 106 1.02 -6.43 7.90
N GLU A 107 1.92 -7.13 7.20
CA GLU A 107 1.76 -7.57 5.80
C GLU A 107 1.47 -6.41 4.85
N VAL A 108 2.23 -5.33 4.96
CA VAL A 108 2.17 -4.13 4.11
C VAL A 108 3.47 -4.02 3.32
N ASP A 109 3.41 -3.67 2.03
CA ASP A 109 4.61 -3.38 1.25
C ASP A 109 5.36 -2.18 1.86
N PRO A 110 6.61 -2.36 2.36
CA PRO A 110 7.37 -1.32 3.04
C PRO A 110 7.71 -0.14 2.13
N TYR A 111 7.90 -0.40 0.84
CA TYR A 111 8.18 0.65 -0.13
C TYR A 111 6.95 1.53 -0.38
N VAL A 112 5.77 0.92 -0.46
CA VAL A 112 4.48 1.65 -0.58
C VAL A 112 4.23 2.46 0.69
N ALA A 113 4.44 1.87 1.88
CA ALA A 113 4.25 2.56 3.15
C ALA A 113 5.14 3.81 3.26
N VAL A 114 6.44 3.67 2.96
CA VAL A 114 7.38 4.81 2.95
C VAL A 114 6.96 5.85 1.92
N SER A 115 6.56 5.43 0.71
CA SER A 115 6.19 6.34 -0.37
C SER A 115 4.95 7.19 -0.04
N ILE A 116 3.93 6.57 0.56
CA ILE A 116 2.75 7.29 1.04
C ILE A 116 3.14 8.25 2.16
N SER A 117 3.93 7.79 3.13
CA SER A 117 4.38 8.66 4.22
C SER A 117 5.17 9.87 3.72
N LEU A 118 6.07 9.71 2.74
CA LEU A 118 6.81 10.82 2.13
C LEU A 118 5.89 11.81 1.41
N LEU A 119 4.85 11.32 0.71
CA LEU A 119 3.86 12.18 0.05
C LEU A 119 3.04 12.98 1.06
N GLU A 120 2.53 12.32 2.11
CA GLU A 120 1.64 12.93 3.09
C GLU A 120 2.36 13.93 4.02
N THR A 121 3.64 13.71 4.25
CA THR A 121 4.40 14.46 5.24
C THR A 121 5.35 15.48 4.66
N GLY A 122 5.71 15.38 3.38
CA GLY A 122 6.76 16.19 2.76
C GLY A 122 8.16 15.93 3.32
N CYS A 123 8.38 14.85 4.07
CA CYS A 123 9.64 14.56 4.77
C CYS A 123 10.84 14.25 3.86
N LYS A 124 10.68 14.30 2.56
CA LYS A 124 11.80 14.30 1.61
C LYS A 124 12.63 15.60 1.72
N TRP A 125 11.99 16.71 2.01
CA TRP A 125 12.59 18.05 2.06
C TRP A 125 12.64 18.59 3.50
N GLY A 126 11.47 18.71 4.12
CA GLY A 126 11.30 19.12 5.50
C GLY A 126 9.92 18.71 5.97
N CYS A 127 9.84 17.93 7.05
CA CYS A 127 8.58 17.37 7.51
C CYS A 127 7.54 18.43 7.83
N SER A 128 6.26 18.10 7.58
CA SER A 128 5.12 18.89 8.01
C SER A 128 5.10 19.09 9.52
N ARG A 129 4.39 20.11 9.99
CA ARG A 129 4.19 20.37 11.41
C ARG A 129 3.55 19.18 12.14
N LEU A 130 2.68 18.44 11.43
CA LEU A 130 2.00 17.26 11.95
C LEU A 130 2.98 16.15 12.36
N VAL A 131 4.06 15.94 11.59
CA VAL A 131 5.13 15.00 11.97
C VAL A 131 5.96 15.55 13.10
N ARG A 132 6.43 16.81 12.96
CA ARG A 132 7.40 17.40 13.91
C ARG A 132 6.87 17.51 15.35
N GLU A 133 5.57 17.78 15.51
CA GLU A 133 4.99 18.11 16.82
C GLU A 133 3.99 17.06 17.32
N CYS A 134 3.51 16.19 16.43
CA CYS A 134 2.49 15.20 16.75
C CYS A 134 2.83 13.77 16.33
N ASN A 135 4.03 13.53 15.82
CA ASN A 135 4.52 12.20 15.41
C ASN A 135 3.58 11.47 14.41
N ASN A 136 2.77 12.19 13.66
CA ASN A 136 1.77 11.63 12.77
C ASN A 136 2.31 11.61 11.33
N VAL A 137 2.64 10.42 10.86
CA VAL A 137 3.34 10.20 9.58
C VAL A 137 2.41 9.87 8.39
N GLY A 138 1.10 9.82 8.62
CA GLY A 138 0.13 9.43 7.59
C GLY A 138 -1.15 10.26 7.59
N GLY A 139 -1.18 11.42 8.27
CA GLY A 139 -2.38 12.24 8.36
C GLY A 139 -3.56 11.54 9.08
N ILE A 140 -3.26 10.68 10.04
CA ILE A 140 -4.26 9.87 10.74
C ILE A 140 -5.14 10.78 11.60
N LYS A 141 -6.45 10.66 11.44
CA LYS A 141 -7.44 11.35 12.26
C LYS A 141 -7.71 10.59 13.56
N GLY A 142 -8.09 11.31 14.61
CA GLY A 142 -8.46 10.72 15.90
C GLY A 142 -8.08 11.56 17.11
N SER A 143 -8.34 10.99 18.30
CA SER A 143 -8.04 11.60 19.59
C SER A 143 -6.82 10.91 20.24
N PRO A 144 -5.99 11.63 21.01
CA PRO A 144 -6.03 13.07 21.24
C PRO A 144 -5.68 13.87 19.98
N GLY A 145 -6.34 15.03 19.80
CA GLY A 145 -6.16 15.88 18.62
C GLY A 145 -4.84 16.66 18.64
N CYS A 146 -4.14 16.64 17.52
CA CYS A 146 -2.98 17.50 17.30
C CYS A 146 -3.43 18.95 17.13
N PHE A 147 -2.86 19.86 17.90
CA PHE A 147 -3.23 21.28 17.95
C PHE A 147 -4.73 21.54 18.22
N GLY A 148 -5.41 20.63 18.92
CA GLY A 148 -6.86 20.72 19.12
C GLY A 148 -7.70 20.40 17.87
N GLY A 149 -7.07 19.93 16.80
CA GLY A 149 -7.70 19.55 15.53
C GLY A 149 -8.08 18.08 15.45
N SER A 150 -8.49 17.65 14.25
CA SER A 150 -8.96 16.29 13.98
C SER A 150 -7.87 15.26 13.74
N PHE A 151 -6.63 15.68 13.52
CA PHE A 151 -5.50 14.76 13.33
C PHE A 151 -4.98 14.26 14.67
N ARG A 152 -4.73 12.96 14.76
CA ARG A 152 -4.26 12.33 15.99
C ARG A 152 -2.84 12.75 16.34
N LYS A 153 -2.58 13.02 17.62
CA LYS A 153 -1.25 13.13 18.20
C LYS A 153 -0.82 11.77 18.76
N PHE A 154 0.43 11.39 18.51
CA PHE A 154 1.08 10.20 19.06
C PHE A 154 2.18 10.63 20.02
N ASP A 155 2.44 9.82 21.05
CA ASP A 155 3.46 10.13 22.05
C ASP A 155 4.86 9.96 21.48
N THR A 156 5.05 8.97 20.62
CA THR A 156 6.33 8.69 19.96
C THR A 156 6.18 8.60 18.44
N LEU A 157 7.30 8.82 17.73
CA LEU A 157 7.36 8.64 16.29
C LEU A 157 7.15 7.16 15.90
N GLU A 158 7.62 6.23 16.73
CA GLU A 158 7.41 4.80 16.56
C GLU A 158 5.92 4.46 16.60
N GLU A 159 5.19 4.93 17.62
CA GLU A 159 3.73 4.75 17.70
C GLU A 159 3.00 5.32 16.47
N GLY A 160 3.43 6.48 15.99
CA GLY A 160 2.88 7.10 14.78
C GLY A 160 3.11 6.26 13.53
N ILE A 161 4.31 5.69 13.36
CA ILE A 161 4.66 4.81 12.24
C ILE A 161 3.87 3.50 12.33
N GLU A 162 3.87 2.85 13.48
CA GLU A 162 3.12 1.61 13.70
C GLU A 162 1.62 1.79 13.41
N SER A 163 1.02 2.85 13.97
CA SER A 163 -0.40 3.17 13.74
C SER A 163 -0.71 3.43 12.28
N PHE A 164 0.21 4.07 11.55
CA PHE A 164 0.07 4.31 10.11
C PHE A 164 0.10 3.00 9.32
N ILE A 165 1.03 2.11 9.61
CA ILE A 165 1.13 0.81 8.94
C ILE A 165 -0.07 -0.08 9.29
N LYS A 166 -0.54 -0.10 10.54
CA LYS A 166 -1.80 -0.76 10.93
C LYS A 166 -3.01 -0.21 10.16
N LEU A 167 -3.06 1.10 9.93
CA LEU A 167 -4.12 1.71 9.12
C LEU A 167 -4.05 1.21 7.68
N LEU A 168 -2.87 1.14 7.07
CA LEU A 168 -2.69 0.60 5.71
C LEU A 168 -3.10 -0.88 5.65
N SER A 169 -2.65 -1.70 6.61
CA SER A 169 -3.01 -3.12 6.68
C SER A 169 -4.53 -3.31 6.76
N ASN A 170 -5.16 -2.80 7.82
CA ASN A 170 -6.58 -3.05 8.10
C ASN A 170 -7.51 -2.27 7.15
N GLY A 171 -7.09 -1.08 6.74
CA GLY A 171 -7.87 -0.20 5.88
C GLY A 171 -7.82 -0.60 4.40
N TYR A 172 -6.72 -1.18 3.94
CA TYR A 172 -6.43 -1.37 2.52
C TYR A 172 -5.95 -2.78 2.20
N TYR A 173 -4.79 -3.24 2.68
CA TYR A 173 -4.18 -4.51 2.28
C TYR A 173 -5.08 -5.71 2.53
N LYS A 174 -5.67 -5.84 3.72
CA LYS A 174 -6.65 -6.90 4.05
C LYS A 174 -7.94 -6.84 3.24
N LYS A 175 -8.12 -5.80 2.43
CA LYS A 175 -9.28 -5.63 1.52
C LYS A 175 -8.87 -5.78 0.05
N GLY A 176 -7.66 -6.26 -0.22
CA GLY A 176 -7.12 -6.42 -1.55
C GLY A 176 -6.69 -5.12 -2.23
N LEU A 177 -6.67 -3.98 -1.51
CA LEU A 177 -6.21 -2.69 -2.02
C LEU A 177 -4.71 -2.56 -1.73
N THR A 178 -3.88 -3.22 -2.53
CA THR A 178 -2.44 -3.36 -2.27
C THR A 178 -1.54 -2.45 -3.11
N THR A 179 -2.10 -1.77 -4.11
CA THR A 179 -1.36 -0.82 -4.95
C THR A 179 -1.90 0.61 -4.81
N PRO A 180 -1.10 1.65 -5.11
CA PRO A 180 -1.56 3.03 -5.08
C PRO A 180 -2.84 3.27 -5.88
N GLU A 181 -2.98 2.63 -7.06
CA GLU A 181 -4.15 2.77 -7.93
C GLU A 181 -5.41 2.20 -7.27
N LEU A 182 -5.29 1.03 -6.64
CA LEU A 182 -6.40 0.41 -5.92
C LEU A 182 -6.80 1.19 -4.66
N MET A 183 -5.82 1.88 -4.05
CA MET A 183 -6.04 2.69 -2.85
C MET A 183 -6.67 4.05 -3.16
N GLU A 184 -6.38 4.65 -4.33
CA GLU A 184 -6.61 6.07 -4.66
C GLU A 184 -8.03 6.53 -4.36
N LYS A 185 -9.04 5.81 -4.84
CA LYS A 185 -10.45 6.17 -4.64
C LYS A 185 -10.82 6.31 -3.17
N LYS A 186 -10.30 5.43 -2.33
CA LYS A 186 -10.59 5.39 -0.90
C LYS A 186 -9.69 6.32 -0.09
N TYR A 187 -8.41 6.39 -0.44
CA TYR A 187 -7.41 7.15 0.29
C TYR A 187 -7.53 8.65 0.02
N ALA A 188 -7.63 9.01 -1.24
CA ALA A 188 -7.55 10.40 -1.70
C ALA A 188 -8.92 11.02 -2.07
N GLY A 189 -10.02 10.31 -1.86
CA GLY A 189 -11.38 10.86 -1.85
C GLY A 189 -11.83 11.61 -3.11
N GLY A 190 -11.28 11.30 -4.28
CA GLY A 190 -11.61 11.96 -5.55
C GLY A 190 -10.43 12.62 -6.26
N SER A 191 -9.22 12.56 -5.70
CA SER A 191 -8.01 12.85 -6.45
C SER A 191 -7.82 11.80 -7.54
N ASN A 192 -7.47 12.21 -8.75
CA ASN A 192 -7.06 11.33 -9.86
C ASN A 192 -5.55 11.40 -10.13
N THR A 193 -4.78 11.99 -9.22
CA THR A 193 -3.32 12.16 -9.35
C THR A 193 -2.54 11.64 -8.15
N TRP A 194 -3.24 11.14 -7.12
CA TRP A 194 -2.60 10.67 -5.90
C TRP A 194 -1.75 9.43 -6.15
N ALA A 195 -2.30 8.43 -6.84
CA ALA A 195 -1.57 7.21 -7.18
C ALA A 195 -0.30 7.50 -8.00
N MET A 196 -0.39 8.38 -9.00
CA MET A 196 0.76 8.83 -9.77
C MET A 196 1.85 9.45 -8.87
N LYS A 197 1.46 10.29 -7.89
CA LYS A 197 2.40 10.92 -6.96
C LYS A 197 3.05 9.89 -6.04
N VAL A 198 2.27 8.92 -5.50
CA VAL A 198 2.82 7.82 -4.70
C VAL A 198 3.80 7.00 -5.52
N ASN A 199 3.46 6.63 -6.76
CA ASN A 199 4.33 5.86 -7.64
C ASN A 199 5.64 6.58 -7.96
N ASN A 200 5.63 7.90 -8.08
CA ASN A 200 6.86 8.67 -8.24
C ASN A 200 7.79 8.54 -7.04
N TYR A 201 7.24 8.53 -5.82
CA TYR A 201 8.03 8.23 -4.63
C TYR A 201 8.44 6.75 -4.57
N LEU A 202 7.55 5.82 -4.93
CA LEU A 202 7.81 4.38 -4.93
C LEU A 202 9.00 4.01 -5.82
N ASN A 203 9.06 4.58 -7.03
CA ASN A 203 10.19 4.38 -7.93
C ASN A 203 11.50 4.92 -7.34
N GLN A 204 11.47 6.04 -6.62
CA GLN A 204 12.64 6.59 -5.95
C GLN A 204 13.08 5.74 -4.74
N VAL A 205 12.13 5.23 -3.95
CA VAL A 205 12.42 4.40 -2.78
C VAL A 205 12.97 3.03 -3.21
N LYS A 206 12.41 2.42 -4.25
CA LYS A 206 12.90 1.13 -4.79
C LYS A 206 14.25 1.25 -5.49
N GLY A 207 14.52 2.36 -6.15
CA GLY A 207 15.78 2.62 -6.85
C GLY A 207 16.92 3.16 -5.97
N ALA A 208 16.70 3.33 -4.68
CA ALA A 208 17.66 3.92 -3.75
C ALA A 208 18.77 2.95 -3.29
#